data_92fc9a4041ca98e427aa4dbca2b617c6
#
_entry.id   92fc9a4041ca98e427aa4dbca2b617c6
#
_cell.length_a   1.000
_cell.length_b   1.000
_cell.length_c   1.000
_cell.angle_alpha   90.00
_cell.angle_beta   90.00
_cell.angle_gamma   90.00
#
_symmetry.space_group_name_H-M   'P 1'
#
loop_
_entity.id
_entity.type
_entity.pdbx_description
1 polymer ?
#
loop_
_entity_poly.entity_id
_entity_poly.type
_entity_poly.pdbx_seq_one_letter_code
_entity_poly.pdbx_strand_id
1 'polypeptide(L)'
;EEVHILTGNSSYPMWKIVSEGEFDFYEIEWQLSDVPFSYLFEVKSGDQICYFSRCGVSDQREDFYAFMIVPGFSTPEWAKGAVMYQIFVDRFCNGDPTNDVEDGEYIYIGAPSVKIKDWSKVPAAMDIRNFYGGDLQGVMDKLDYLQDLGVEVVYFNPLFVSPSNHKYDIQDYDYIDPHYGKIVSDGGETLPKGAKDNTG
;
A
#
# COMPACT_ATOMS: atom_id res chain seq x y z
N GLU A 1 -22.97 30.67 -12.14
CA GLU A 1 -22.61 29.25 -11.85
C GLU A 1 -23.45 28.76 -10.67
N GLU A 2 -23.91 27.54 -10.73
CA GLU A 2 -24.63 26.87 -9.67
C GLU A 2 -23.89 25.58 -9.31
N VAL A 3 -23.73 25.34 -8.01
CA VAL A 3 -23.12 24.10 -7.52
C VAL A 3 -24.12 23.37 -6.63
N HIS A 4 -24.29 22.09 -6.87
CA HIS A 4 -25.16 21.23 -6.09
C HIS A 4 -24.40 20.04 -5.54
N ILE A 5 -24.78 19.58 -4.35
CA ILE A 5 -24.42 18.25 -3.86
C ILE A 5 -25.53 17.26 -4.24
N LEU A 6 -25.14 16.17 -4.88
CA LEU A 6 -26.06 15.09 -5.28
C LEU A 6 -25.87 13.90 -4.35
N THR A 7 -26.95 13.38 -3.81
CA THR A 7 -26.96 12.16 -2.99
C THR A 7 -28.20 11.31 -3.33
N GLY A 8 -27.95 10.07 -3.74
CA GLY A 8 -29.03 9.25 -4.30
C GLY A 8 -29.73 9.96 -5.45
N ASN A 9 -31.05 10.10 -5.38
CA ASN A 9 -31.85 10.80 -6.40
C ASN A 9 -32.12 12.27 -6.05
N SER A 10 -31.50 12.80 -5.03
CA SER A 10 -31.73 14.16 -4.53
C SER A 10 -30.58 15.09 -4.91
N SER A 11 -30.94 16.36 -5.14
CA SER A 11 -30.02 17.45 -5.46
C SER A 11 -30.25 18.61 -4.50
N TYR A 12 -29.19 19.14 -3.92
CA TYR A 12 -29.24 20.22 -2.94
C TYR A 12 -28.28 21.33 -3.36
N PRO A 13 -28.77 22.59 -3.48
CA PRO A 13 -27.92 23.70 -3.86
C PRO A 13 -26.91 24.02 -2.77
N MET A 14 -25.72 24.43 -3.17
CA MET A 14 -24.69 24.98 -2.32
C MET A 14 -24.66 26.49 -2.43
N TRP A 15 -24.30 27.19 -1.36
CA TRP A 15 -24.22 28.64 -1.36
C TRP A 15 -22.80 29.11 -1.62
N LYS A 16 -22.64 30.04 -2.54
CA LYS A 16 -21.39 30.73 -2.76
C LYS A 16 -21.12 31.66 -1.58
N ILE A 17 -20.00 31.43 -0.87
CA ILE A 17 -19.64 32.18 0.32
C ILE A 17 -18.63 33.30 0.03
N VAL A 18 -17.72 33.08 -0.90
CA VAL A 18 -16.68 34.04 -1.25
C VAL A 18 -16.12 33.77 -2.65
N SER A 19 -15.58 34.81 -3.29
CA SER A 19 -14.71 34.71 -4.46
C SER A 19 -13.34 35.26 -4.10
N GLU A 20 -12.30 34.50 -4.38
CA GLU A 20 -10.92 34.91 -4.14
C GLU A 20 -10.05 34.58 -5.36
N GLY A 21 -9.54 35.62 -6.03
CA GLY A 21 -8.82 35.46 -7.30
C GLY A 21 -9.70 34.85 -8.39
N GLU A 22 -9.29 33.73 -8.93
CA GLU A 22 -10.01 32.97 -9.96
C GLU A 22 -10.92 31.86 -9.38
N PHE A 23 -11.06 31.80 -8.06
CA PHE A 23 -11.78 30.75 -7.37
C PHE A 23 -13.06 31.25 -6.71
N ASP A 24 -14.14 30.49 -6.85
CA ASP A 24 -15.38 30.64 -6.13
C ASP A 24 -15.52 29.50 -5.11
N PHE A 25 -15.84 29.87 -3.86
CA PHE A 25 -16.01 28.91 -2.78
C PHE A 25 -17.48 28.73 -2.46
N TYR A 26 -17.89 27.48 -2.37
CA TYR A 26 -19.27 27.07 -2.09
C TYR A 26 -19.33 26.22 -0.84
N GLU A 27 -20.39 26.38 -0.04
CA GLU A 27 -20.60 25.54 1.14
C GLU A 27 -22.05 25.05 1.22
N ILE A 28 -22.23 23.98 1.97
CA ILE A 28 -23.52 23.48 2.43
C ILE A 28 -23.33 22.82 3.79
N GLU A 29 -24.24 23.09 4.73
CA GLU A 29 -24.29 22.35 5.98
C GLU A 29 -25.16 21.11 5.84
N TRP A 30 -24.66 19.98 6.34
CA TRP A 30 -25.36 18.71 6.29
C TRP A 30 -25.35 18.02 7.64
N GLN A 31 -26.53 17.72 8.17
CA GLN A 31 -26.65 16.91 9.36
C GLN A 31 -26.56 15.44 8.99
N LEU A 32 -25.44 14.79 9.30
CA LEU A 32 -25.25 13.38 9.07
C LEU A 32 -26.04 12.54 10.07
N SER A 33 -26.58 11.41 9.60
CA SER A 33 -27.09 10.33 10.43
C SER A 33 -25.98 9.30 10.72
N ASP A 34 -26.30 8.20 11.39
CA ASP A 34 -25.32 7.14 11.73
C ASP A 34 -24.98 6.21 10.54
N VAL A 35 -25.51 6.48 9.33
CA VAL A 35 -25.23 5.69 8.15
C VAL A 35 -24.29 6.42 7.20
N PRO A 36 -23.48 5.68 6.40
CA PRO A 36 -22.62 6.30 5.40
C PRO A 36 -23.37 7.21 4.45
N PHE A 37 -22.78 8.39 4.19
CA PHE A 37 -23.34 9.40 3.31
C PHE A 37 -22.49 9.51 2.04
N SER A 38 -23.08 9.09 0.91
CA SER A 38 -22.43 9.16 -0.40
C SER A 38 -22.91 10.36 -1.17
N TYR A 39 -21.98 11.09 -1.79
CA TYR A 39 -22.30 12.30 -2.55
C TYR A 39 -21.31 12.56 -3.67
N LEU A 40 -21.74 13.36 -4.64
CA LEU A 40 -20.89 13.98 -5.66
C LEU A 40 -21.37 15.41 -5.91
N PHE A 41 -20.59 16.21 -6.63
CA PHE A 41 -20.97 17.56 -6.96
C PHE A 41 -21.42 17.65 -8.41
N GLU A 42 -22.44 18.46 -8.64
CA GLU A 42 -22.89 18.91 -9.96
C GLU A 42 -22.58 20.40 -10.07
N VAL A 43 -21.91 20.79 -11.13
CA VAL A 43 -21.61 22.21 -11.42
C VAL A 43 -22.27 22.57 -12.74
N LYS A 44 -23.07 23.65 -12.71
CA LYS A 44 -23.76 24.20 -13.87
C LYS A 44 -23.24 25.59 -14.21
N SER A 45 -22.86 25.80 -15.46
CA SER A 45 -22.43 27.10 -15.96
C SER A 45 -23.07 27.32 -17.33
N GLY A 46 -24.13 28.17 -17.38
CA GLY A 46 -24.97 28.31 -18.54
C GLY A 46 -25.65 26.99 -18.91
N ASP A 47 -25.43 26.54 -20.16
CA ASP A 47 -25.97 25.27 -20.67
C ASP A 47 -25.05 24.07 -20.41
N GLN A 48 -23.91 24.29 -19.79
CA GLN A 48 -22.94 23.22 -19.47
C GLN A 48 -23.17 22.66 -18.08
N ILE A 49 -23.09 21.34 -17.98
CA ILE A 49 -23.14 20.59 -16.72
C ILE A 49 -21.94 19.68 -16.65
N CYS A 50 -21.26 19.67 -15.51
CA CYS A 50 -20.26 18.66 -15.21
C CYS A 50 -20.44 18.15 -13.77
N TYR A 51 -19.83 16.99 -13.52
CA TYR A 51 -19.89 16.31 -12.24
C TYR A 51 -18.49 16.17 -11.67
N PHE A 52 -18.35 16.37 -10.38
CA PHE A 52 -17.07 16.17 -9.68
C PHE A 52 -17.23 15.07 -8.63
N SER A 53 -16.40 14.06 -8.77
CA SER A 53 -16.34 12.88 -7.90
C SER A 53 -14.91 12.62 -7.46
N ARG A 54 -14.67 11.54 -6.72
CA ARG A 54 -13.31 11.10 -6.33
C ARG A 54 -12.39 10.76 -7.52
N CYS A 55 -12.94 10.58 -8.73
CA CYS A 55 -12.18 10.37 -9.96
C CYS A 55 -11.91 11.66 -10.74
N GLY A 56 -12.33 12.82 -10.23
CA GLY A 56 -12.19 14.11 -10.88
C GLY A 56 -13.47 14.57 -11.57
N VAL A 57 -13.31 15.42 -12.59
CA VAL A 57 -14.41 16.03 -13.34
C VAL A 57 -14.79 15.15 -14.53
N SER A 58 -16.10 14.97 -14.74
CA SER A 58 -16.69 14.22 -15.86
C SER A 58 -17.93 14.96 -16.39
N ASP A 59 -18.28 14.76 -17.67
CA ASP A 59 -19.55 15.20 -18.26
C ASP A 59 -20.72 14.24 -17.98
N GLN A 60 -20.44 13.10 -17.34
CA GLN A 60 -21.42 12.09 -16.96
C GLN A 60 -21.45 11.88 -15.45
N ARG A 61 -22.64 11.68 -14.90
CA ARG A 61 -22.81 11.32 -13.52
C ARG A 61 -22.45 9.84 -13.31
N GLU A 62 -21.45 9.59 -12.44
CA GLU A 62 -20.97 8.26 -12.11
C GLU A 62 -21.03 8.01 -10.59
N ASP A 63 -22.17 7.52 -10.12
CA ASP A 63 -22.40 7.31 -8.67
C ASP A 63 -21.44 6.30 -8.02
N PHE A 64 -20.85 5.40 -8.80
CA PHE A 64 -19.81 4.47 -8.30
C PHE A 64 -18.58 5.20 -7.76
N TYR A 65 -18.29 6.37 -8.29
CA TYR A 65 -17.15 7.19 -7.85
C TYR A 65 -17.56 8.31 -6.88
N ALA A 66 -18.74 8.25 -6.30
CA ALA A 66 -19.15 9.22 -5.28
C ALA A 66 -18.17 9.30 -4.12
N PHE A 67 -18.02 10.49 -3.55
CA PHE A 67 -17.37 10.66 -2.25
C PHE A 67 -18.23 9.99 -1.18
N MET A 68 -17.62 9.58 -0.08
CA MET A 68 -18.34 8.97 1.04
C MET A 68 -17.84 9.52 2.37
N ILE A 69 -18.78 9.93 3.22
CA ILE A 69 -18.52 10.22 4.61
C ILE A 69 -19.07 9.05 5.43
N VAL A 70 -18.23 8.50 6.30
CA VAL A 70 -18.63 7.44 7.23
C VAL A 70 -18.72 8.07 8.62
N PRO A 71 -19.94 8.28 9.15
CA PRO A 71 -20.11 8.88 10.47
C PRO A 71 -19.43 8.03 11.55
N GLY A 72 -18.84 8.69 12.54
CA GLY A 72 -18.08 8.03 13.61
C GLY A 72 -16.71 7.48 13.21
N PHE A 73 -16.33 7.54 11.91
CA PHE A 73 -14.98 7.20 11.50
C PHE A 73 -13.99 8.30 11.94
N SER A 74 -12.93 7.87 12.59
CA SER A 74 -11.82 8.75 12.92
C SER A 74 -10.48 8.06 12.67
N THR A 75 -9.54 8.76 12.07
CA THR A 75 -8.17 8.28 11.98
C THR A 75 -7.53 8.34 13.37
N PRO A 76 -6.85 7.27 13.82
CA PRO A 76 -6.10 7.30 15.06
C PRO A 76 -5.12 8.49 15.12
N GLU A 77 -5.00 9.13 16.27
CA GLU A 77 -4.17 10.34 16.42
C GLU A 77 -2.70 10.09 16.04
N TRP A 78 -2.17 8.90 16.38
CA TRP A 78 -0.80 8.53 16.03
C TRP A 78 -0.53 8.47 14.52
N ALA A 79 -1.57 8.22 13.70
CA ALA A 79 -1.42 8.12 12.25
C ALA A 79 -1.49 9.48 11.52
N LYS A 80 -2.00 10.52 12.24
CA LYS A 80 -2.15 11.85 11.66
C LYS A 80 -0.79 12.55 11.59
N GLY A 81 -0.30 12.73 10.37
CA GLY A 81 0.99 13.36 10.12
C GLY A 81 2.21 12.48 10.38
N ALA A 82 2.03 11.20 10.71
CA ALA A 82 3.14 10.26 10.92
C ALA A 82 3.99 10.08 9.67
N VAL A 83 5.29 10.09 9.84
CA VAL A 83 6.25 9.74 8.78
C VAL A 83 6.32 8.22 8.66
N MET A 84 5.83 7.70 7.54
CA MET A 84 5.82 6.25 7.27
C MET A 84 6.91 5.90 6.26
N TYR A 85 7.68 4.84 6.54
CA TYR A 85 8.72 4.33 5.67
C TYR A 85 8.40 2.88 5.26
N GLN A 86 8.21 2.67 3.95
CA GLN A 86 7.99 1.33 3.41
C GLN A 86 9.32 0.66 3.13
N ILE A 87 9.50 -0.57 3.64
CA ILE A 87 10.73 -1.35 3.46
C ILE A 87 10.48 -2.53 2.53
N PHE A 88 11.21 -2.57 1.42
CA PHE A 88 11.42 -3.76 0.62
C PHE A 88 12.64 -4.49 1.22
N VAL A 89 12.40 -5.52 2.03
CA VAL A 89 13.42 -6.12 2.92
C VAL A 89 14.64 -6.61 2.16
N ASP A 90 14.45 -7.38 1.08
CA ASP A 90 15.58 -7.88 0.25
C ASP A 90 16.53 -6.77 -0.23
N ARG A 91 16.03 -5.53 -0.34
CA ARG A 91 16.77 -4.38 -0.90
C ARG A 91 17.16 -3.33 0.13
N PHE A 92 17.00 -3.60 1.41
CA PHE A 92 17.23 -2.62 2.45
C PHE A 92 18.60 -2.73 3.12
N CYS A 93 18.87 -3.85 3.78
CA CYS A 93 20.15 -4.13 4.44
C CYS A 93 20.29 -5.62 4.71
N ASN A 94 21.45 -6.20 4.40
CA ASN A 94 21.80 -7.57 4.76
C ASN A 94 22.48 -7.56 6.13
N GLY A 95 21.85 -8.13 7.14
CA GLY A 95 22.36 -8.23 8.51
C GLY A 95 22.91 -9.62 8.84
N ASP A 96 22.42 -10.66 8.16
CA ASP A 96 22.87 -12.04 8.33
C ASP A 96 23.12 -12.74 6.98
N PRO A 97 24.31 -12.65 6.41
CA PRO A 97 24.63 -13.27 5.12
C PRO A 97 24.47 -14.80 5.09
N THR A 98 24.25 -15.44 6.24
CA THR A 98 24.08 -16.90 6.31
C THR A 98 22.70 -17.37 5.90
N ASN A 99 21.73 -16.46 5.83
CA ASN A 99 20.36 -16.73 5.39
C ASN A 99 20.08 -16.30 3.93
N ASP A 100 21.08 -15.79 3.22
CA ASP A 100 20.91 -15.33 1.84
C ASP A 100 20.42 -16.43 0.90
N VAL A 101 19.55 -16.08 -0.04
CA VAL A 101 19.18 -16.96 -1.16
C VAL A 101 20.39 -17.20 -2.05
N GLU A 102 20.70 -18.47 -2.33
CA GLU A 102 21.82 -18.86 -3.16
C GLU A 102 21.44 -18.96 -4.66
N ASP A 103 22.47 -18.93 -5.52
CA ASP A 103 22.30 -19.11 -6.97
C ASP A 103 21.66 -20.46 -7.28
N GLY A 104 20.48 -20.46 -7.92
CA GLY A 104 19.78 -21.67 -8.34
C GLY A 104 19.11 -22.46 -7.21
N GLU A 105 18.98 -21.88 -6.02
CA GLU A 105 18.34 -22.53 -4.87
C GLU A 105 16.90 -22.97 -5.21
N TYR A 106 16.17 -22.16 -5.98
CA TYR A 106 14.87 -22.54 -6.52
C TYR A 106 14.61 -21.91 -7.89
N ILE A 107 13.58 -22.41 -8.56
CA ILE A 107 13.15 -21.90 -9.86
C ILE A 107 11.83 -21.16 -9.70
N TYR A 108 11.79 -19.92 -10.16
CA TYR A 108 10.60 -19.09 -10.17
C TYR A 108 10.35 -18.50 -11.55
N ILE A 109 9.12 -18.68 -12.08
CA ILE A 109 8.73 -18.25 -13.45
C ILE A 109 9.78 -18.72 -14.49
N GLY A 110 10.10 -20.01 -14.45
CA GLY A 110 10.93 -20.69 -15.46
C GLY A 110 12.42 -20.37 -15.45
N ALA A 111 12.93 -19.67 -14.42
CA ALA A 111 14.36 -19.39 -14.30
C ALA A 111 14.85 -19.47 -12.83
N PRO A 112 16.14 -19.78 -12.62
CA PRO A 112 16.70 -19.93 -11.29
C PRO A 112 16.83 -18.60 -10.53
N SER A 113 16.87 -18.69 -9.19
CA SER A 113 17.26 -17.59 -8.31
C SER A 113 18.70 -17.16 -8.58
N VAL A 114 19.00 -15.89 -8.36
CA VAL A 114 20.34 -15.29 -8.56
C VAL A 114 20.69 -14.46 -7.33
N LYS A 115 21.82 -14.78 -6.69
CA LYS A 115 22.38 -13.99 -5.60
C LYS A 115 23.13 -12.79 -6.13
N ILE A 116 22.74 -11.59 -5.76
CA ILE A 116 23.41 -10.35 -6.15
C ILE A 116 24.46 -10.00 -5.07
N LYS A 117 25.72 -10.08 -5.45
CA LYS A 117 26.85 -9.79 -4.55
C LYS A 117 27.21 -8.31 -4.49
N ASP A 118 26.94 -7.58 -5.55
CA ASP A 118 27.23 -6.15 -5.68
C ASP A 118 25.97 -5.33 -5.47
N TRP A 119 25.81 -4.76 -4.29
CA TRP A 119 24.67 -3.92 -3.92
C TRP A 119 24.57 -2.61 -4.70
N SER A 120 25.64 -2.20 -5.39
CA SER A 120 25.62 -1.03 -6.30
C SER A 120 25.03 -1.34 -7.67
N LYS A 121 24.78 -2.62 -7.97
CA LYS A 121 24.23 -3.06 -9.23
C LYS A 121 22.80 -2.52 -9.40
N VAL A 122 22.53 -1.85 -10.51
CA VAL A 122 21.20 -1.37 -10.85
C VAL A 122 20.27 -2.56 -11.09
N PRO A 123 19.07 -2.58 -10.47
CA PRO A 123 18.09 -3.62 -10.69
C PRO A 123 17.68 -3.73 -12.17
N ALA A 124 17.47 -4.95 -12.66
CA ALA A 124 17.00 -5.21 -14.01
C ALA A 124 15.48 -5.04 -14.14
N ALA A 125 14.98 -4.89 -15.36
CA ALA A 125 13.55 -4.67 -15.62
C ALA A 125 12.65 -5.85 -15.17
N MET A 126 13.18 -7.11 -15.16
CA MET A 126 12.49 -8.31 -14.68
C MET A 126 13.31 -8.95 -13.57
N ASP A 127 13.34 -8.30 -12.41
CA ASP A 127 14.29 -8.51 -11.34
C ASP A 127 13.72 -9.34 -10.18
N ILE A 128 12.64 -10.05 -10.41
CA ILE A 128 11.88 -10.80 -9.40
C ILE A 128 12.62 -12.02 -8.80
N ARG A 129 13.71 -12.47 -9.44
CA ARG A 129 14.54 -13.61 -9.04
C ARG A 129 15.92 -13.22 -8.53
N ASN A 130 16.24 -11.93 -8.57
CA ASN A 130 17.54 -11.42 -8.13
C ASN A 130 17.44 -11.00 -6.66
N PHE A 131 18.21 -11.65 -5.80
CA PHE A 131 18.18 -11.44 -4.37
C PHE A 131 19.44 -10.72 -3.91
N TYR A 132 19.26 -9.64 -3.15
CA TYR A 132 20.35 -8.86 -2.56
C TYR A 132 20.66 -9.31 -1.13
N GLY A 133 19.80 -10.14 -0.55
CA GLY A 133 19.99 -10.71 0.77
C GLY A 133 19.66 -9.78 1.93
N GLY A 134 18.88 -8.73 1.70
CA GLY A 134 18.35 -7.95 2.82
C GLY A 134 17.40 -8.79 3.67
N ASP A 135 17.47 -8.60 5.00
CA ASP A 135 16.77 -9.39 5.99
C ASP A 135 16.27 -8.54 7.18
N LEU A 136 15.54 -9.16 8.12
CA LEU A 136 15.04 -8.47 9.31
C LEU A 136 16.15 -8.09 10.29
N GLN A 137 17.27 -8.83 10.32
CA GLN A 137 18.44 -8.44 11.09
C GLN A 137 19.02 -7.11 10.57
N GLY A 138 19.14 -6.98 9.24
CA GLY A 138 19.58 -5.74 8.61
C GLY A 138 18.63 -4.57 8.86
N VAL A 139 17.32 -4.83 8.96
CA VAL A 139 16.37 -3.79 9.39
C VAL A 139 16.63 -3.38 10.83
N MET A 140 16.83 -4.34 11.75
CA MET A 140 17.17 -4.02 13.14
C MET A 140 18.47 -3.21 13.26
N ASP A 141 19.49 -3.55 12.48
CA ASP A 141 20.76 -2.84 12.44
C ASP A 141 20.65 -1.39 11.92
N LYS A 142 19.53 -1.06 11.27
CA LYS A 142 19.22 0.26 10.70
C LYS A 142 18.13 1.03 11.46
N LEU A 143 17.69 0.57 12.62
CA LEU A 143 16.66 1.27 13.39
C LEU A 143 17.09 2.68 13.81
N ASP A 144 18.34 2.87 14.21
CA ASP A 144 18.86 4.20 14.56
C ASP A 144 18.83 5.15 13.36
N TYR A 145 19.18 4.65 12.15
CA TYR A 145 19.07 5.42 10.91
C TYR A 145 17.63 5.84 10.62
N LEU A 146 16.67 4.92 10.78
CA LEU A 146 15.24 5.21 10.58
C LEU A 146 14.73 6.23 11.62
N GLN A 147 15.17 6.11 12.86
CA GLN A 147 14.84 7.04 13.93
C GLN A 147 15.39 8.45 13.65
N ASP A 148 16.66 8.55 13.25
CA ASP A 148 17.32 9.82 12.89
C ASP A 148 16.65 10.49 11.68
N LEU A 149 16.09 9.69 10.75
CA LEU A 149 15.30 10.17 9.62
C LEU A 149 13.91 10.69 10.03
N GLY A 150 13.49 10.44 11.28
CA GLY A 150 12.19 10.85 11.81
C GLY A 150 11.05 9.88 11.44
N VAL A 151 11.37 8.63 11.13
CA VAL A 151 10.36 7.60 10.84
C VAL A 151 9.64 7.20 12.12
N GLU A 152 8.31 7.25 12.10
CA GLU A 152 7.43 6.88 13.21
C GLU A 152 6.72 5.55 12.97
N VAL A 153 6.54 5.18 11.69
CA VAL A 153 5.88 3.94 11.29
C VAL A 153 6.67 3.23 10.20
N VAL A 154 7.00 1.98 10.43
CA VAL A 154 7.60 1.10 9.42
C VAL A 154 6.51 0.22 8.81
N TYR A 155 6.44 0.20 7.49
CA TYR A 155 5.56 -0.67 6.72
C TYR A 155 6.41 -1.65 5.90
N PHE A 156 6.27 -2.93 6.14
CA PHE A 156 7.00 -3.94 5.39
C PHE A 156 6.27 -4.37 4.12
N ASN A 157 6.98 -4.57 3.03
CA ASN A 157 6.54 -5.49 1.99
C ASN A 157 6.32 -6.87 2.63
N PRO A 158 5.57 -7.78 1.99
CA PRO A 158 5.30 -9.09 2.59
C PRO A 158 6.56 -9.79 3.09
N LEU A 159 6.46 -10.42 4.26
CA LEU A 159 7.58 -11.11 4.93
C LEU A 159 7.46 -12.64 4.86
N PHE A 160 6.34 -13.14 4.37
CA PHE A 160 5.98 -14.55 4.38
C PHE A 160 6.68 -15.35 3.30
N VAL A 161 6.67 -16.70 3.43
CA VAL A 161 7.30 -17.62 2.49
C VAL A 161 6.82 -17.36 1.07
N SER A 162 7.78 -17.07 0.18
CA SER A 162 7.51 -16.74 -1.22
C SER A 162 8.76 -16.90 -2.08
N PRO A 163 8.63 -17.38 -3.33
CA PRO A 163 9.78 -17.62 -4.22
C PRO A 163 10.33 -16.34 -4.88
N SER A 164 9.64 -15.22 -4.79
CA SER A 164 10.12 -13.94 -5.34
C SER A 164 10.85 -13.08 -4.32
N ASN A 165 11.68 -12.15 -4.79
CA ASN A 165 12.33 -11.19 -3.92
C ASN A 165 11.36 -10.20 -3.26
N HIS A 166 10.24 -9.88 -3.94
CA HIS A 166 9.22 -8.94 -3.44
C HIS A 166 8.18 -9.57 -2.50
N LYS A 167 8.11 -10.89 -2.44
CA LYS A 167 7.25 -11.68 -1.54
C LYS A 167 5.74 -11.44 -1.64
N TYR A 168 5.23 -10.81 -2.72
CA TYR A 168 3.78 -10.63 -2.91
C TYR A 168 3.05 -11.90 -3.39
N ASP A 169 3.75 -12.90 -3.88
CA ASP A 169 3.26 -14.21 -4.27
C ASP A 169 3.40 -15.22 -3.14
N ILE A 170 2.77 -14.90 -2.01
CA ILE A 170 2.85 -15.63 -0.75
C ILE A 170 2.33 -17.08 -0.94
N GLN A 171 3.14 -18.04 -0.52
CA GLN A 171 2.81 -19.45 -0.53
C GLN A 171 2.29 -19.94 0.83
N ASP A 172 2.74 -19.33 1.91
CA ASP A 172 2.37 -19.68 3.26
C ASP A 172 2.34 -18.41 4.14
N TYR A 173 1.20 -18.17 4.78
CA TYR A 173 0.99 -17.03 5.67
C TYR A 173 1.33 -17.32 7.14
N ASP A 174 1.58 -18.58 7.49
CA ASP A 174 1.84 -18.97 8.88
C ASP A 174 3.32 -18.75 9.26
N TYR A 175 4.21 -18.67 8.25
CA TYR A 175 5.66 -18.60 8.46
C TYR A 175 6.29 -17.39 7.77
N ILE A 176 7.23 -16.76 8.48
CA ILE A 176 8.16 -15.80 7.89
C ILE A 176 9.12 -16.54 6.95
N ASP A 177 9.44 -15.93 5.83
CA ASP A 177 10.40 -16.50 4.89
C ASP A 177 11.75 -16.76 5.59
N PRO A 178 12.32 -17.98 5.49
CA PRO A 178 13.55 -18.34 6.18
C PRO A 178 14.76 -17.47 5.79
N HIS A 179 14.72 -16.84 4.62
CA HIS A 179 15.76 -15.90 4.18
C HIS A 179 15.61 -14.49 4.78
N TYR A 180 14.51 -14.23 5.51
CA TYR A 180 14.30 -12.95 6.19
C TYR A 180 14.50 -13.02 7.70
N GLY A 181 14.56 -14.22 8.26
CA GLY A 181 14.67 -14.41 9.69
C GLY A 181 15.61 -15.56 10.08
N LYS A 182 15.87 -15.63 11.37
CA LYS A 182 16.65 -16.73 11.93
C LYS A 182 15.73 -17.86 12.36
N ILE A 183 15.94 -19.05 11.79
CA ILE A 183 15.22 -20.25 12.22
C ILE A 183 15.67 -20.61 13.64
N VAL A 184 14.76 -20.46 14.61
CA VAL A 184 15.02 -20.79 16.02
C VAL A 184 14.44 -22.15 16.42
N SER A 185 13.47 -22.64 15.66
CA SER A 185 12.86 -23.95 15.81
C SER A 185 12.43 -24.42 14.43
N ASP A 186 13.06 -25.52 13.97
CA ASP A 186 12.76 -26.16 12.72
C ASP A 186 11.89 -27.40 13.04
N GLY A 187 10.68 -27.47 12.47
CA GLY A 187 9.80 -28.62 12.58
C GLY A 187 10.42 -29.90 11.98
N GLY A 188 11.41 -29.73 11.12
CA GLY A 188 12.41 -30.74 10.75
C GLY A 188 11.92 -31.86 9.86
N GLU A 189 10.69 -31.82 9.38
CA GLU A 189 10.19 -32.85 8.46
C GLU A 189 10.21 -32.37 7.00
N THR A 190 10.85 -33.17 6.14
CA THR A 190 10.78 -32.94 4.70
C THR A 190 9.34 -33.15 4.22
N LEU A 191 8.74 -32.14 3.64
CA LEU A 191 7.39 -32.24 3.10
C LEU A 191 7.30 -33.32 2.01
N PRO A 192 6.25 -34.14 2.01
CA PRO A 192 6.05 -35.15 0.96
C PRO A 192 5.82 -34.46 -0.39
N LYS A 193 6.26 -35.12 -1.46
CA LYS A 193 6.04 -34.62 -2.82
C LYS A 193 4.55 -34.38 -3.09
N GLY A 194 4.21 -33.14 -3.38
CA GLY A 194 2.83 -32.70 -3.63
C GLY A 194 2.07 -32.26 -2.39
N ALA A 195 2.75 -32.01 -1.26
CA ALA A 195 2.16 -31.33 -0.12
C ALA A 195 1.59 -29.97 -0.55
N LYS A 196 0.43 -29.60 0.03
CA LYS A 196 -0.27 -28.35 -0.28
C LYS A 196 -0.10 -27.30 0.81
N ASP A 197 0.53 -27.65 1.90
CA ASP A 197 0.83 -26.79 3.03
C ASP A 197 2.26 -27.06 3.52
N ASN A 198 2.78 -26.13 4.29
CA ASN A 198 4.14 -26.17 4.85
C ASN A 198 4.03 -26.17 6.37
N THR A 199 3.44 -27.22 6.92
CA THR A 199 3.21 -27.39 8.36
C THR A 199 4.33 -28.15 9.08
N GLY A 200 5.46 -28.35 8.41
CA GLY A 200 6.64 -29.05 8.93
C GLY A 200 7.69 -28.12 9.51
#